data_c7ee502fdd9ec81a3b126a962551a56b
#
_entry.id   c7ee502fdd9ec81a3b126a962551a56b
#
_cell.length_a   1.000
_cell.length_b   1.000
_cell.length_c   1.000
_cell.angle_alpha   90.00
_cell.angle_beta   90.00
_cell.angle_gamma   90.00
#
_symmetry.space_group_name_H-M   'P 1'
#
loop_
_entity.id
_entity.type
_entity.pdbx_description
1 polymer ?
#
loop_
_entity_poly.entity_id
_entity_poly.type
_entity_poly.pdbx_seq_one_letter_code
_entity_poly.pdbx_strand_id
1 'polypeptide(L)' 'ECVPNDEVRDRAFEVAQEIAGNAPLALRAIKSTLRLGLGDEVREITQREARIQAELSATADAKEGITAVGERRPGNFTGK' A
#
# COMPACT_ATOMS: atom_id res chain seq x y z
N GLU A 1 12.50 9.32 9.65
CA GLU A 1 13.17 10.60 9.38
C GLU A 1 12.32 11.45 8.42
N CYS A 2 12.25 12.76 8.65
CA CYS A 2 11.52 13.69 7.80
C CYS A 2 12.51 14.79 7.35
N VAL A 3 12.58 15.01 6.04
CA VAL A 3 13.47 16.01 5.41
C VAL A 3 12.68 16.86 4.41
N PRO A 4 13.16 18.06 4.02
CA PRO A 4 12.57 18.84 2.94
C PRO A 4 12.47 18.06 1.64
N ASN A 5 11.47 18.36 0.80
CA ASN A 5 11.17 17.62 -0.43
C ASN A 5 12.32 17.53 -1.41
N ASP A 6 13.11 18.58 -1.53
CA ASP A 6 14.28 18.67 -2.39
C ASP A 6 15.48 17.85 -1.89
N GLU A 7 15.52 17.51 -0.60
CA GLU A 7 16.58 16.72 0.03
C GLU A 7 16.26 15.21 0.11
N VAL A 8 15.03 14.81 -0.14
CA VAL A 8 14.56 13.40 0.05
C VAL A 8 15.44 12.41 -0.71
N ARG A 9 15.77 12.71 -1.97
CA ARG A 9 16.55 11.81 -2.81
C ARG A 9 17.99 11.64 -2.30
N ASP A 10 18.64 12.73 -1.96
CA ASP A 10 20.04 12.73 -1.53
C ASP A 10 20.13 12.01 -0.18
N ARG A 11 19.22 12.31 0.72
CA ARG A 11 19.18 11.63 2.01
C ARG A 11 18.88 10.12 1.90
N ALA A 12 18.01 9.72 1.00
CA ALA A 12 17.77 8.31 0.72
C ALA A 12 19.01 7.60 0.17
N PHE A 13 19.78 8.26 -0.68
CA PHE A 13 21.05 7.75 -1.20
C PHE A 13 22.12 7.61 -0.11
N GLU A 14 22.25 8.58 0.79
CA GLU A 14 23.16 8.49 1.92
C GLU A 14 22.87 7.27 2.79
N VAL A 15 21.61 7.09 3.18
CA VAL A 15 21.18 5.92 3.98
C VAL A 15 21.44 4.60 3.22
N ALA A 16 21.18 4.58 1.93
CA ALA A 16 21.44 3.40 1.10
C ALA A 16 22.94 3.07 1.02
N GLN A 17 23.82 4.07 0.94
CA GLN A 17 25.26 3.90 0.93
C GLN A 17 25.79 3.40 2.29
N GLU A 18 25.25 3.94 3.39
CA GLU A 18 25.58 3.46 4.74
C GLU A 18 25.24 1.97 4.89
N ILE A 19 24.06 1.56 4.47
CA ILE A 19 23.64 0.16 4.47
C ILE A 19 24.56 -0.68 3.56
N ALA A 20 24.86 -0.20 2.36
CA ALA A 20 25.69 -0.91 1.38
C ALA A 20 27.15 -1.11 1.82
N GLY A 21 27.62 -0.33 2.80
CA GLY A 21 28.92 -0.50 3.43
C GLY A 21 29.05 -1.77 4.30
N ASN A 22 27.94 -2.48 4.54
CA ASN A 22 27.94 -3.70 5.34
C ASN A 22 28.14 -4.96 4.48
N ALA A 23 28.36 -6.11 5.15
CA ALA A 23 28.58 -7.40 4.48
C ALA A 23 27.35 -7.82 3.63
N PRO A 24 27.48 -8.00 2.31
CA PRO A 24 26.32 -8.23 1.42
C PRO A 24 25.49 -9.47 1.75
N LEU A 25 26.14 -10.55 2.19
CA LEU A 25 25.44 -11.79 2.55
C LEU A 25 24.63 -11.62 3.84
N ALA A 26 25.16 -10.86 4.82
CA ALA A 26 24.44 -10.54 6.04
C ALA A 26 23.21 -9.68 5.73
N LEU A 27 23.33 -8.67 4.86
CA LEU A 27 22.20 -7.83 4.45
C LEU A 27 21.09 -8.65 3.75
N ARG A 28 21.48 -9.60 2.90
CA ARG A 28 20.53 -10.53 2.25
C ARG A 28 19.79 -11.39 3.27
N ALA A 29 20.50 -11.95 4.25
CA ALA A 29 19.91 -12.77 5.29
C ALA A 29 18.94 -11.97 6.17
N ILE A 30 19.33 -10.77 6.59
CA ILE A 30 18.48 -9.85 7.36
C ILE A 30 17.21 -9.49 6.56
N LYS A 31 17.36 -9.10 5.30
CA LYS A 31 16.22 -8.77 4.44
C LYS A 31 15.26 -9.95 4.25
N SER A 32 15.81 -11.16 4.08
CA SER A 32 15.01 -12.39 3.99
C SER A 32 14.22 -12.63 5.28
N THR A 33 14.86 -12.49 6.43
CA THR A 33 14.21 -12.65 7.74
C THR A 33 13.11 -11.62 7.97
N LEU A 34 13.37 -10.35 7.66
CA LEU A 34 12.37 -9.27 7.80
C LEU A 34 11.15 -9.42 6.89
N ARG A 35 11.29 -10.14 5.80
CA ARG A 35 10.22 -10.40 4.82
C ARG A 35 9.61 -11.78 4.91
N LEU A 36 9.99 -12.55 5.94
CA LEU A 36 9.46 -13.90 6.13
C LEU A 36 7.94 -13.83 6.33
N GLY A 37 7.21 -14.56 5.51
CA GLY A 37 5.74 -14.58 5.53
C GLY A 37 5.04 -13.43 4.80
N LEU A 38 5.73 -12.32 4.51
CA LEU A 38 5.11 -11.14 3.87
C LEU A 38 4.41 -11.47 2.53
N GLY A 39 5.00 -12.35 1.73
CA GLY A 39 4.41 -12.74 0.44
C GLY A 39 3.10 -13.50 0.58
N ASP A 40 2.99 -14.33 1.58
CA ASP A 40 1.77 -15.11 1.86
C ASP A 40 0.70 -14.21 2.47
N GLU A 41 1.08 -13.34 3.40
CA GLU A 41 0.19 -12.34 4.00
C GLU A 41 -0.40 -11.41 2.94
N VAL A 42 0.43 -10.86 2.05
CA VAL A 42 -0.02 -10.00 0.95
C VAL A 42 -1.01 -10.75 0.04
N ARG A 43 -0.72 -12.01 -0.29
CA ARG A 43 -1.61 -12.83 -1.13
C ARG A 43 -2.97 -13.04 -0.46
N GLU A 44 -2.98 -13.41 0.81
CA GLU A 44 -4.21 -13.65 1.57
C GLU A 44 -5.06 -12.37 1.69
N ILE A 45 -4.42 -11.24 2.05
CA ILE A 45 -5.10 -9.94 2.16
C ILE A 45 -5.67 -9.52 0.80
N THR A 46 -4.90 -9.65 -0.27
CA THR A 46 -5.35 -9.27 -1.62
C THR A 46 -6.53 -10.11 -2.09
N GLN A 47 -6.53 -11.41 -1.81
CA GLN A 47 -7.66 -12.28 -2.13
C GLN A 47 -8.91 -11.92 -1.32
N ARG A 48 -8.73 -11.59 -0.04
CA ARG A 48 -9.83 -11.11 0.82
C ARG A 48 -10.39 -9.79 0.30
N GLU A 49 -9.54 -8.82 -0.02
CA GLU A 49 -9.94 -7.53 -0.59
C GLU A 49 -10.72 -7.70 -1.89
N ALA A 50 -10.26 -8.56 -2.79
CA ALA A 50 -10.94 -8.81 -4.06
C ALA A 50 -12.38 -9.34 -3.86
N ARG A 51 -12.59 -10.22 -2.88
CA ARG A 51 -13.94 -10.73 -2.55
C ARG A 51 -14.82 -9.61 -2.00
N ILE A 52 -14.32 -8.87 -1.01
CA ILE A 52 -15.05 -7.73 -0.42
C ILE A 52 -15.39 -6.69 -1.50
N GLN A 53 -14.45 -6.37 -2.36
CA GLN A 53 -14.65 -5.42 -3.44
C GLN A 53 -15.75 -5.88 -4.40
N ALA A 54 -15.80 -7.17 -4.73
CA ALA A 54 -16.85 -7.73 -5.57
C ALA A 54 -18.24 -7.62 -4.92
N GLU A 55 -18.33 -7.91 -3.62
CA GLU A 55 -19.58 -7.78 -2.84
C GLU A 55 -20.03 -6.31 -2.78
N LEU A 56 -19.12 -5.40 -2.43
CA LEU A 56 -19.43 -3.98 -2.29
C LEU A 56 -19.82 -3.34 -3.64
N SER A 57 -19.18 -3.73 -4.74
CA SER A 57 -19.49 -3.19 -6.07
C SER A 57 -20.90 -3.50 -6.57
N ALA A 58 -21.54 -4.53 -5.99
CA ALA A 58 -22.92 -4.89 -6.31
C ALA A 58 -23.97 -4.04 -5.57
N THR A 59 -23.55 -3.26 -4.57
CA THR A 59 -24.45 -2.48 -3.72
C THR A 59 -25.02 -1.24 -4.41
N ALA A 60 -26.14 -0.74 -3.87
CA ALA A 60 -26.72 0.53 -4.30
C ALA A 60 -25.78 1.72 -3.95
N ASP A 61 -25.11 1.63 -2.80
CA ASP A 61 -24.17 2.65 -2.35
C ASP A 61 -22.93 2.77 -3.27
N ALA A 62 -22.46 1.67 -3.84
CA ALA A 62 -21.39 1.73 -4.84
C ALA A 62 -21.83 2.48 -6.11
N LYS A 63 -23.03 2.23 -6.59
CA LYS A 63 -23.60 2.95 -7.75
C LYS A 63 -23.80 4.42 -7.45
N GLU A 64 -24.35 4.73 -6.26
CA GLU A 64 -24.50 6.10 -5.79
C GLU A 64 -23.15 6.82 -5.71
N GLY A 65 -22.12 6.16 -5.16
CA GLY A 65 -20.78 6.73 -5.05
C GLY A 65 -20.19 7.12 -6.41
N ILE A 66 -20.32 6.23 -7.42
CA ILE A 66 -19.87 6.50 -8.78
C ILE A 66 -20.62 7.70 -9.38
N THR A 67 -21.95 7.75 -9.20
CA THR A 67 -22.80 8.83 -9.72
C THR A 67 -22.45 10.16 -9.04
N ALA A 68 -22.35 10.17 -7.72
CA ALA A 68 -22.03 11.35 -6.93
C ALA A 68 -20.68 11.96 -7.31
N VAL A 69 -19.66 11.13 -7.53
CA VAL A 69 -18.34 11.58 -8.00
C VAL A 69 -18.43 12.19 -9.40
N GLY A 70 -19.16 11.55 -10.31
CA GLY A 70 -19.38 12.08 -11.66
C GLY A 70 -20.09 13.43 -11.67
N GLU A 71 -21.05 13.63 -10.77
CA GLU A 71 -21.83 14.85 -10.61
C GLU A 71 -21.18 15.88 -9.67
N ARG A 72 -20.02 15.56 -9.07
CA ARG A 72 -19.29 16.40 -8.11
C ARG A 72 -20.14 16.87 -6.92
N ARG A 73 -20.97 15.98 -6.41
CA ARG A 73 -21.81 16.20 -5.22
C ARG A 73 -21.51 15.20 -4.11
N PRO A 74 -21.92 15.45 -2.86
CA PRO A 74 -21.92 14.45 -1.80
C PRO A 74 -22.80 13.24 -2.18
N GLY A 75 -22.33 12.02 -1.81
CA GLY A 75 -23.10 10.79 -1.97
C GLY A 75 -24.16 10.65 -0.88
N ASN A 76 -25.29 10.06 -1.21
CA ASN A 76 -26.36 9.73 -0.27
C ASN A 76 -26.34 8.20 -0.02
N PHE A 77 -25.51 7.77 0.94
CA PHE A 77 -25.29 6.36 1.25
C PHE A 77 -26.32 5.83 2.26
N THR A 78 -26.84 4.63 2.00
CA THR A 78 -27.90 4.02 2.81
C THR A 78 -27.49 2.70 3.46
N GLY A 79 -26.31 2.18 3.18
CA GLY A 79 -25.82 0.91 3.70
C GLY A 79 -26.39 -0.31 2.95
N LYS A 80 -26.79 -0.16 1.69
CA LYS A 80 -27.43 -1.21 0.90
C LYS A 80 -26.75 -1.41 -0.45
#